data_ccc19837b81cc7ba902029fca74d152b
#
_entry.id   ccc19837b81cc7ba902029fca74d152b
#
_cell.length_a   1.000
_cell.length_b   1.000
_cell.length_c   1.000
_cell.angle_alpha   90.00
_cell.angle_beta   90.00
_cell.angle_gamma   90.00
#
_symmetry.space_group_name_H-M   'P 1'
#
loop_
_entity.id
_entity.type
_entity.pdbx_description
1 polymer ?
#
loop_
_entity_poly.entity_id
_entity_poly.type
_entity_poly.pdbx_seq_one_letter_code
_entity_poly.pdbx_strand_id
1 'polypeptide(L)'
;ILLGVLLGRFICGFLCPFGWLQELLHKIPGKKLSTKKLKPLTYLKYAILLLAVVLLPAIVVNDLGMGDPFFCKYICPQGVLEGAIPLAAVNEGIRSALGPLFNRKLIILIVVVVLSVLFYRPFCKWICPLGAFYALMNKVSLLGIKVDEHKCVSCGKCARVCKMDVDVTKSPNHTECI
;
A
#
# COMPACT_ATOMS: atom_id res chain seq x y z
N ILE A 1 8.77 4.74 13.44
CA ILE A 1 7.65 4.50 14.37
C ILE A 1 7.04 5.84 14.78
N LEU A 2 7.84 6.80 15.29
CA LEU A 2 7.37 8.11 15.73
C LEU A 2 6.58 8.87 14.65
N LEU A 3 7.12 8.96 13.43
CA LEU A 3 6.45 9.57 12.28
C LEU A 3 5.14 8.84 11.92
N GLY A 4 5.09 7.53 12.07
CA GLY A 4 3.88 6.74 11.82
C GLY A 4 2.77 7.00 12.84
N VAL A 5 3.13 7.21 14.11
CA VAL A 5 2.18 7.57 15.17
C VAL A 5 1.66 8.99 14.99
N LEU A 6 2.53 9.93 14.59
CA LEU A 6 2.13 11.33 14.39
C LEU A 6 1.27 11.53 13.14
N LEU A 7 1.71 10.99 12.02
CA LEU A 7 1.14 11.26 10.69
C LEU A 7 0.20 10.15 10.19
N GLY A 8 0.20 8.97 10.83
CA GLY A 8 -0.63 7.84 10.42
C GLY A 8 -0.44 7.47 8.95
N ARG A 9 -1.52 7.26 8.23
CA ARG A 9 -1.52 6.91 6.79
C ARG A 9 -1.27 8.10 5.85
N PHE A 10 -1.14 9.30 6.35
CA PHE A 10 -0.76 10.47 5.55
C PHE A 10 0.56 10.25 4.80
N ILE A 11 1.52 9.53 5.41
CA ILE A 11 2.78 9.13 4.79
C ILE A 11 2.53 8.31 3.51
N CYS A 12 1.59 7.37 3.54
CA CYS A 12 1.24 6.56 2.37
C CYS A 12 0.57 7.39 1.25
N GLY A 13 -0.07 8.50 1.62
CA GLY A 13 -0.72 9.41 0.68
C GLY A 13 0.25 10.34 -0.05
N PHE A 14 1.19 10.93 0.69
CA PHE A 14 2.01 12.05 0.22
C PHE A 14 3.48 11.72 0.04
N LEU A 15 4.07 10.88 0.91
CA LEU A 15 5.51 10.60 0.87
C LEU A 15 5.86 9.34 0.10
N CYS A 16 4.92 8.39 -0.06
CA CYS A 16 5.22 7.13 -0.73
C CYS A 16 5.20 7.31 -2.26
N PRO A 17 6.36 7.23 -2.96
CA PRO A 17 6.42 7.43 -4.41
C PRO A 17 5.65 6.34 -5.16
N PHE A 18 5.62 5.12 -4.63
CA PHE A 18 4.82 4.03 -5.20
C PHE A 18 3.30 4.29 -5.08
N GLY A 19 2.85 4.90 -3.96
CA GLY A 19 1.47 5.34 -3.79
C GLY A 19 1.09 6.44 -4.80
N TRP A 20 2.02 7.34 -5.06
CA TRP A 20 1.85 8.43 -6.02
C TRP A 20 1.74 7.93 -7.45
N LEU A 21 2.60 6.97 -7.82
CA LEU A 21 2.52 6.29 -9.11
C LEU A 21 1.15 5.65 -9.35
N GLN A 22 0.63 4.91 -8.37
CA GLN A 22 -0.70 4.27 -8.46
C GLN A 22 -1.81 5.31 -8.64
N GLU A 23 -1.71 6.46 -8.00
CA GLU A 23 -2.68 7.54 -8.15
C GLU A 23 -2.61 8.17 -9.54
N LEU A 24 -1.40 8.36 -10.07
CA LEU A 24 -1.18 8.88 -11.43
C LEU A 24 -1.77 7.93 -12.47
N LEU A 25 -1.52 6.63 -12.33
CA LEU A 25 -2.09 5.59 -13.20
C LEU A 25 -3.62 5.57 -13.14
N HIS A 26 -4.20 5.78 -11.95
CA HIS A 26 -5.65 5.83 -11.80
C HIS A 26 -6.30 7.07 -12.45
N LYS A 27 -5.54 8.12 -12.78
CA LYS A 27 -6.04 9.29 -13.54
C LYS A 27 -6.31 8.95 -15.00
N ILE A 28 -5.72 7.89 -15.54
CA ILE A 28 -5.94 7.44 -16.92
C ILE A 28 -7.44 7.15 -17.10
N PRO A 29 -8.07 7.69 -18.17
CA PRO A 29 -9.49 7.46 -18.45
C PRO A 29 -9.74 5.98 -18.74
N GLY A 30 -10.55 5.32 -17.92
CA GLY A 30 -10.88 3.90 -18.04
C GLY A 30 -12.07 3.53 -17.16
N LYS A 31 -12.50 2.28 -17.22
CA LYS A 31 -13.57 1.74 -16.37
C LYS A 31 -13.06 1.66 -14.93
N LYS A 32 -13.50 2.58 -14.08
CA LYS A 32 -13.16 2.60 -12.66
C LYS A 32 -14.12 1.72 -11.88
N LEU A 33 -13.58 0.74 -11.17
CA LEU A 33 -14.34 -0.21 -10.38
C LEU A 33 -14.28 0.19 -8.90
N SER A 34 -15.46 0.23 -8.26
CA SER A 34 -15.55 0.46 -6.82
C SER A 34 -15.11 -0.80 -6.06
N THR A 35 -14.32 -0.58 -5.01
CA THR A 35 -13.80 -1.66 -4.17
C THR A 35 -14.74 -2.07 -3.03
N LYS A 36 -15.98 -1.53 -3.00
CA LYS A 36 -16.96 -1.80 -1.93
C LYS A 36 -17.25 -3.29 -1.73
N LYS A 37 -17.34 -4.06 -2.84
CA LYS A 37 -17.58 -5.52 -2.79
C LYS A 37 -16.34 -6.31 -2.35
N LEU A 38 -15.14 -5.72 -2.44
CA LEU A 38 -13.85 -6.36 -2.14
C LEU A 38 -13.32 -5.99 -0.74
N LYS A 39 -14.20 -5.52 0.16
CA LYS A 39 -13.84 -5.21 1.55
C LYS A 39 -13.11 -6.35 2.28
N PRO A 40 -13.50 -7.64 2.16
CA PRO A 40 -12.77 -8.72 2.84
C PRO A 40 -11.31 -8.83 2.39
N LEU A 41 -11.00 -8.40 1.17
CA LEU A 41 -9.62 -8.43 0.65
C LEU A 41 -8.69 -7.45 1.39
N THR A 42 -9.23 -6.44 2.08
CA THR A 42 -8.41 -5.52 2.89
C THR A 42 -7.79 -6.20 4.12
N TYR A 43 -8.36 -7.33 4.57
CA TYR A 43 -7.76 -8.12 5.65
C TYR A 43 -6.51 -8.89 5.20
N LEU A 44 -6.36 -9.12 3.89
CA LEU A 44 -5.20 -9.83 3.33
C LEU A 44 -3.87 -9.15 3.70
N LYS A 45 -3.82 -7.80 3.70
CA LYS A 45 -2.61 -7.07 4.10
C LYS A 45 -2.20 -7.32 5.55
N TYR A 46 -3.17 -7.53 6.47
CA TYR A 46 -2.89 -7.86 7.88
C TYR A 46 -2.38 -9.29 8.01
N ALA A 47 -2.92 -10.23 7.23
CA ALA A 47 -2.41 -11.59 7.16
C ALA A 47 -0.97 -11.61 6.59
N ILE A 48 -0.69 -10.85 5.54
CA ILE A 48 0.66 -10.69 4.98
C ILE A 48 1.61 -10.05 6.00
N LEU A 49 1.17 -9.02 6.73
CA LEU A 49 1.96 -8.40 7.78
C LEU A 49 2.36 -9.42 8.84
N LEU A 50 1.40 -10.19 9.36
CA LEU A 50 1.65 -11.17 10.41
C LEU A 50 2.53 -12.32 9.92
N LEU A 51 2.19 -12.92 8.76
CA LEU A 51 2.88 -14.09 8.24
C LEU A 51 4.23 -13.76 7.62
N ALA A 52 4.27 -12.82 6.65
CA ALA A 52 5.45 -12.57 5.83
C ALA A 52 6.45 -11.59 6.45
N VAL A 53 6.02 -10.74 7.38
CA VAL A 53 6.90 -9.73 8.00
C VAL A 53 7.26 -10.07 9.43
N VAL A 54 6.38 -10.74 10.18
CA VAL A 54 6.64 -11.09 11.59
C VAL A 54 7.04 -12.56 11.71
N LEU A 55 6.17 -13.48 11.27
CA LEU A 55 6.35 -14.92 11.54
C LEU A 55 7.49 -15.53 10.72
N LEU A 56 7.53 -15.31 9.42
CA LEU A 56 8.56 -15.91 8.55
C LEU A 56 9.99 -15.46 8.92
N PRO A 57 10.28 -14.18 9.13
CA PRO A 57 11.62 -13.76 9.56
C PRO A 57 12.00 -14.22 10.98
N ALA A 58 11.00 -14.51 11.83
CA ALA A 58 11.25 -15.03 13.17
C ALA A 58 11.61 -16.53 13.16
N ILE A 59 11.07 -17.30 12.19
CA ILE A 59 11.31 -18.75 12.08
C ILE A 59 12.53 -19.02 11.20
N VAL A 60 12.64 -18.31 10.07
CA VAL A 60 13.71 -18.51 9.10
C VAL A 60 14.78 -17.45 9.33
N VAL A 61 15.76 -17.83 10.12
CA VAL A 61 16.91 -17.00 10.45
C VAL A 61 18.11 -17.46 9.58
N ASN A 62 18.85 -16.52 8.99
CA ASN A 62 20.05 -16.80 8.23
C ASN A 62 21.20 -17.21 9.16
N ASP A 63 22.27 -17.78 8.60
CA ASP A 63 23.49 -18.17 9.33
C ASP A 63 24.13 -17.03 10.15
N LEU A 64 23.79 -15.80 9.84
CA LEU A 64 24.20 -14.58 10.56
C LEU A 64 23.23 -14.17 11.69
N GLY A 65 22.20 -14.97 12.00
CA GLY A 65 21.21 -14.66 13.03
C GLY A 65 20.18 -13.59 12.65
N MET A 66 20.14 -13.14 11.40
CA MET A 66 19.17 -12.13 10.93
C MET A 66 18.03 -12.77 10.16
N GLY A 67 16.79 -12.35 10.43
CA GLY A 67 15.61 -12.79 9.70
C GLY A 67 15.59 -12.25 8.26
N ASP A 68 15.32 -13.13 7.30
CA ASP A 68 15.23 -12.76 5.88
C ASP A 68 13.95 -11.92 5.62
N PRO A 69 14.05 -10.76 4.96
CA PRO A 69 12.88 -9.94 4.65
C PRO A 69 12.05 -10.53 3.48
N PHE A 70 11.32 -11.60 3.73
CA PHE A 70 10.58 -12.37 2.72
C PHE A 70 9.69 -11.52 1.85
N PHE A 71 8.92 -10.62 2.42
CA PHE A 71 8.03 -9.77 1.65
C PHE A 71 8.78 -8.89 0.64
N CYS A 72 9.84 -8.21 1.09
CA CYS A 72 10.64 -7.33 0.24
C CYS A 72 11.43 -8.12 -0.81
N LYS A 73 11.91 -9.32 -0.44
CA LYS A 73 12.73 -10.16 -1.32
C LYS A 73 11.91 -10.83 -2.44
N TYR A 74 10.67 -11.24 -2.16
CA TYR A 74 9.90 -12.09 -3.08
C TYR A 74 8.64 -11.46 -3.67
N ILE A 75 8.00 -10.52 -2.96
CA ILE A 75 6.65 -10.03 -3.31
C ILE A 75 6.66 -8.54 -3.66
N CYS A 76 7.45 -7.71 -2.97
CA CYS A 76 7.37 -6.25 -3.11
C CYS A 76 7.87 -5.78 -4.49
N PRO A 77 6.99 -5.18 -5.33
CA PRO A 77 7.37 -4.66 -6.63
C PRO A 77 8.07 -3.30 -6.57
N GLN A 78 7.98 -2.60 -5.46
CA GLN A 78 8.57 -1.26 -5.28
C GLN A 78 10.09 -1.27 -5.49
N GLY A 79 10.78 -2.30 -4.95
CA GLY A 79 12.23 -2.43 -5.12
C GLY A 79 12.66 -2.65 -6.58
N VAL A 80 11.80 -3.19 -7.44
CA VAL A 80 12.06 -3.28 -8.87
C VAL A 80 11.90 -1.93 -9.54
N LEU A 81 10.82 -1.21 -9.21
CA LEU A 81 10.52 0.07 -9.83
C LEU A 81 11.55 1.16 -9.46
N GLU A 82 11.86 1.29 -8.19
CA GLU A 82 12.70 2.38 -7.67
C GLU A 82 14.19 2.02 -7.62
N GLY A 83 14.51 0.74 -7.54
CA GLY A 83 15.89 0.26 -7.44
C GLY A 83 16.37 -0.44 -8.70
N ALA A 84 15.80 -1.59 -9.03
CA ALA A 84 16.36 -2.46 -10.06
C ALA A 84 16.27 -1.86 -11.48
N ILE A 85 15.18 -1.19 -11.84
CA ILE A 85 15.00 -0.59 -13.16
C ILE A 85 15.98 0.58 -13.40
N PRO A 86 16.07 1.59 -12.52
CA PRO A 86 17.03 2.69 -12.71
C PRO A 86 18.47 2.21 -12.69
N LEU A 87 18.80 1.26 -11.81
CA LEU A 87 20.16 0.76 -11.67
C LEU A 87 20.58 -0.09 -12.89
N ALA A 88 19.67 -0.91 -13.41
CA ALA A 88 19.92 -1.69 -14.65
C ALA A 88 19.99 -0.82 -15.92
N ALA A 89 19.38 0.37 -15.90
CA ALA A 89 19.48 1.32 -16.99
C ALA A 89 20.87 1.98 -17.07
N VAL A 90 21.51 2.18 -15.90
CA VAL A 90 22.81 2.85 -15.80
C VAL A 90 23.98 1.86 -15.90
N ASN A 91 23.83 0.63 -15.40
CA ASN A 91 24.89 -0.37 -15.30
C ASN A 91 24.56 -1.65 -16.08
N GLU A 92 25.32 -1.93 -17.14
CA GLU A 92 25.18 -3.16 -17.95
C GLU A 92 25.52 -4.42 -17.15
N GLY A 93 26.48 -4.35 -16.23
CA GLY A 93 26.85 -5.47 -15.37
C GLY A 93 25.71 -5.94 -14.45
N ILE A 94 24.89 -5.02 -13.94
CA ILE A 94 23.70 -5.35 -13.16
C ILE A 94 22.60 -5.93 -14.05
N ARG A 95 22.46 -5.41 -15.26
CA ARG A 95 21.48 -5.91 -16.23
C ARG A 95 21.73 -7.38 -16.60
N SER A 96 22.97 -7.78 -16.73
CA SER A 96 23.34 -9.18 -17.00
C SER A 96 23.16 -10.10 -15.78
N ALA A 97 23.23 -9.55 -14.57
CA ALA A 97 23.06 -10.29 -13.31
C ALA A 97 21.60 -10.42 -12.86
N LEU A 98 20.63 -9.83 -13.59
CA LEU A 98 19.21 -9.93 -13.30
C LEU A 98 18.73 -11.38 -13.48
N GLY A 99 18.49 -12.06 -12.36
CA GLY A 99 18.07 -13.45 -12.32
C GLY A 99 16.54 -13.64 -12.38
N PRO A 100 16.06 -14.89 -12.24
CA PRO A 100 14.64 -15.25 -12.33
C PRO A 100 13.76 -14.53 -11.27
N LEU A 101 14.36 -14.11 -10.17
CA LEU A 101 13.69 -13.36 -9.13
C LEU A 101 13.21 -11.98 -9.60
N PHE A 102 14.03 -11.31 -10.44
CA PHE A 102 13.67 -10.05 -11.06
C PHE A 102 12.44 -10.21 -11.96
N ASN A 103 12.44 -11.26 -12.81
CA ASN A 103 11.36 -11.51 -13.76
C ASN A 103 10.03 -11.75 -13.03
N ARG A 104 10.04 -12.51 -11.92
CA ARG A 104 8.86 -12.73 -11.07
C ARG A 104 8.31 -11.45 -10.48
N LYS A 105 9.17 -10.59 -9.94
CA LYS A 105 8.77 -9.29 -9.39
C LYS A 105 8.28 -8.32 -10.47
N LEU A 106 8.85 -8.39 -11.67
CA LEU A 106 8.42 -7.60 -12.81
C LEU A 106 6.98 -7.96 -13.21
N ILE A 107 6.65 -9.25 -13.23
CA ILE A 107 5.28 -9.71 -13.48
C ILE A 107 4.32 -9.14 -12.42
N ILE A 108 4.70 -9.22 -11.14
CA ILE A 108 3.89 -8.64 -10.06
C ILE A 108 3.71 -7.13 -10.25
N LEU A 109 4.76 -6.42 -10.64
CA LEU A 109 4.70 -4.99 -10.93
C LEU A 109 3.71 -4.69 -12.06
N ILE A 110 3.77 -5.43 -13.16
CA ILE A 110 2.85 -5.26 -14.30
C ILE A 110 1.40 -5.50 -13.85
N VAL A 111 1.14 -6.56 -13.09
CA VAL A 111 -0.20 -6.85 -12.55
C VAL A 111 -0.69 -5.70 -11.66
N VAL A 112 0.17 -5.18 -10.77
CA VAL A 112 -0.18 -4.04 -9.90
C VAL A 112 -0.45 -2.78 -10.73
N VAL A 113 0.32 -2.51 -11.78
CA VAL A 113 0.10 -1.38 -12.69
C VAL A 113 -1.26 -1.48 -13.38
N VAL A 114 -1.60 -2.63 -13.94
CA VAL A 114 -2.92 -2.87 -14.57
C VAL A 114 -4.05 -2.70 -13.57
N LEU A 115 -3.92 -3.29 -12.38
CA LEU A 115 -4.91 -3.14 -11.31
C LEU A 115 -5.04 -1.68 -10.85
N SER A 116 -3.98 -0.87 -10.89
CA SER A 116 -4.00 0.54 -10.47
C SER A 116 -4.77 1.44 -11.44
N VAL A 117 -4.89 1.03 -12.70
CA VAL A 117 -5.77 1.71 -13.66
C VAL A 117 -7.24 1.45 -13.33
N LEU A 118 -7.60 0.22 -12.90
CA LEU A 118 -8.97 -0.20 -12.62
C LEU A 118 -9.42 0.21 -11.21
N PHE A 119 -8.56 0.05 -10.21
CA PHE A 119 -8.85 0.28 -8.79
C PHE A 119 -7.96 1.39 -8.22
N TYR A 120 -8.52 2.14 -7.28
CA TYR A 120 -7.74 3.16 -6.58
C TYR A 120 -6.79 2.53 -5.56
N ARG A 121 -5.47 2.67 -5.79
CA ARG A 121 -4.37 2.20 -4.91
C ARG A 121 -4.49 0.74 -4.44
N PRO A 122 -4.63 -0.25 -5.34
CA PRO A 122 -4.88 -1.65 -4.98
C PRO A 122 -3.77 -2.27 -4.15
N PHE A 123 -2.52 -2.00 -4.46
CA PHE A 123 -1.38 -2.53 -3.70
C PHE A 123 -1.38 -2.04 -2.26
N CYS A 124 -1.55 -0.74 -2.05
CA CYS A 124 -1.58 -0.14 -0.71
C CYS A 124 -2.80 -0.60 0.11
N LYS A 125 -3.90 -0.92 -0.57
CA LYS A 125 -5.16 -1.32 0.07
C LYS A 125 -5.17 -2.79 0.48
N TRP A 126 -4.57 -3.69 -0.33
CA TRP A 126 -4.73 -5.14 -0.16
C TRP A 126 -3.46 -5.89 0.18
N ILE A 127 -2.28 -5.45 -0.30
CA ILE A 127 -1.06 -6.25 -0.27
C ILE A 127 0.01 -5.63 0.65
N CYS A 128 0.12 -4.31 0.72
CA CYS A 128 1.22 -3.63 1.39
C CYS A 128 1.17 -3.82 2.93
N PRO A 129 2.13 -4.51 3.56
CA PRO A 129 2.17 -4.70 5.00
C PRO A 129 2.46 -3.40 5.75
N LEU A 130 3.27 -2.51 5.16
CA LEU A 130 3.51 -1.18 5.72
C LEU A 130 2.22 -0.36 5.78
N GLY A 131 1.36 -0.48 4.75
CA GLY A 131 0.03 0.09 4.74
C GLY A 131 -0.90 -0.50 5.81
N ALA A 132 -0.71 -1.78 6.18
CA ALA A 132 -1.43 -2.40 7.29
C ALA A 132 -0.94 -1.85 8.64
N PHE A 133 0.37 -1.71 8.82
CA PHE A 133 0.96 -1.14 10.03
C PHE A 133 0.48 0.29 10.29
N TYR A 134 0.57 1.15 9.27
CA TYR A 134 0.06 2.53 9.39
C TYR A 134 -1.45 2.61 9.53
N ALA A 135 -2.20 1.64 9.02
CA ALA A 135 -3.65 1.56 9.24
C ALA A 135 -4.01 1.35 10.72
N LEU A 136 -3.23 0.53 11.43
CA LEU A 136 -3.38 0.37 12.89
C LEU A 136 -3.04 1.67 13.63
N MET A 137 -1.97 2.34 13.22
CA MET A 137 -1.54 3.61 13.82
C MET A 137 -2.53 4.75 13.53
N ASN A 138 -3.30 4.70 12.44
CA ASN A 138 -4.23 5.75 12.05
C ASN A 138 -5.32 6.02 13.09
N LYS A 139 -5.65 5.04 13.94
CA LYS A 139 -6.60 5.23 15.05
C LYS A 139 -6.04 6.11 16.17
N VAL A 140 -4.72 6.14 16.34
CA VAL A 140 -4.02 6.86 17.42
C VAL A 140 -3.32 8.11 16.86
N SER A 141 -3.31 8.31 15.55
CA SER A 141 -2.60 9.43 14.92
C SER A 141 -3.18 10.79 15.33
N LEU A 142 -2.31 11.76 15.48
CA LEU A 142 -2.69 13.15 15.78
C LEU A 142 -3.35 13.85 14.60
N LEU A 143 -2.96 13.44 13.37
CA LEU A 143 -3.61 13.91 12.14
C LEU A 143 -4.80 13.01 11.83
N GLY A 144 -5.98 13.58 11.89
CA GLY A 144 -7.21 12.87 11.58
C GLY A 144 -8.27 13.82 11.04
N ILE A 145 -9.22 13.25 10.31
CA ILE A 145 -10.39 14.01 9.83
C ILE A 145 -11.39 14.09 10.97
N LYS A 146 -11.84 15.29 11.30
CA LYS A 146 -12.92 15.52 12.26
C LYS A 146 -14.16 15.99 11.50
N VAL A 147 -15.31 15.41 11.81
CA VAL A 147 -16.60 15.82 11.25
C VAL A 147 -17.32 16.62 12.32
N ASP A 148 -17.72 17.84 11.99
CA ASP A 148 -18.53 18.69 12.85
C ASP A 148 -20.00 18.25 12.71
N GLU A 149 -20.53 17.62 13.75
CA GLU A 149 -21.88 17.08 13.77
C GLU A 149 -22.94 18.17 13.64
N HIS A 150 -22.66 19.37 14.16
CA HIS A 150 -23.59 20.52 14.09
C HIS A 150 -23.72 21.10 12.68
N LYS A 151 -22.68 20.95 11.85
CA LYS A 151 -22.66 21.44 10.46
C LYS A 151 -22.97 20.33 9.46
N CYS A 152 -23.02 19.09 9.90
CA CYS A 152 -23.24 17.94 9.04
C CYS A 152 -24.73 17.76 8.72
N VAL A 153 -25.12 17.99 7.47
CA VAL A 153 -26.49 17.79 6.95
C VAL A 153 -26.74 16.36 6.50
N SER A 154 -25.89 15.41 6.81
CA SER A 154 -26.01 13.98 6.48
C SER A 154 -26.31 13.66 5.00
N CYS A 155 -25.89 14.51 4.05
CA CYS A 155 -26.16 14.36 2.63
C CYS A 155 -25.40 13.20 1.93
N GLY A 156 -24.46 12.54 2.62
CA GLY A 156 -23.67 11.40 2.12
C GLY A 156 -22.69 11.73 0.99
N LYS A 157 -22.47 13.01 0.66
CA LYS A 157 -21.54 13.43 -0.40
C LYS A 157 -20.12 13.02 -0.09
N CYS A 158 -19.68 13.11 1.18
CA CYS A 158 -18.35 12.73 1.63
C CYS A 158 -18.05 11.24 1.34
N ALA A 159 -19.01 10.36 1.62
CA ALA A 159 -18.87 8.92 1.36
C ALA A 159 -18.86 8.58 -0.14
N ARG A 160 -19.55 9.37 -0.97
CA ARG A 160 -19.57 9.19 -2.43
C ARG A 160 -18.30 9.65 -3.12
N VAL A 161 -17.70 10.73 -2.62
CA VAL A 161 -16.46 11.31 -3.18
C VAL A 161 -15.21 10.58 -2.68
N CYS A 162 -15.30 9.84 -1.57
CA CYS A 162 -14.17 9.12 -1.00
C CYS A 162 -13.67 8.02 -1.93
N LYS A 163 -12.47 8.20 -2.49
CA LYS A 163 -11.81 7.22 -3.38
C LYS A 163 -11.46 5.90 -2.67
N MET A 164 -11.38 5.92 -1.33
CA MET A 164 -11.11 4.73 -0.52
C MET A 164 -12.36 3.95 -0.12
N ASP A 165 -13.55 4.38 -0.57
CA ASP A 165 -14.85 3.79 -0.21
C ASP A 165 -15.14 3.76 1.31
N VAL A 166 -14.61 4.72 2.05
CA VAL A 166 -14.83 4.89 3.50
C VAL A 166 -15.93 5.92 3.73
N ASP A 167 -16.86 5.61 4.64
CA ASP A 167 -17.84 6.58 5.12
C ASP A 167 -17.24 7.41 6.25
N VAL A 168 -16.73 8.57 5.90
CA VAL A 168 -16.05 9.50 6.83
C VAL A 168 -17.01 10.04 7.89
N THR A 169 -18.32 10.10 7.60
CA THR A 169 -19.32 10.61 8.53
C THR A 169 -19.56 9.65 9.69
N LYS A 170 -19.44 8.33 9.43
CA LYS A 170 -19.62 7.30 10.46
C LYS A 170 -18.30 6.93 11.17
N SER A 171 -17.19 7.03 10.47
CA SER A 171 -15.87 6.63 10.97
C SER A 171 -14.81 7.60 10.44
N PRO A 172 -14.62 8.76 11.07
CA PRO A 172 -13.72 9.80 10.55
C PRO A 172 -12.27 9.32 10.46
N ASN A 173 -11.78 8.57 11.46
CA ASN A 173 -10.42 8.02 11.47
C ASN A 173 -10.40 6.52 11.16
N HIS A 174 -11.09 6.12 10.10
CA HIS A 174 -11.11 4.73 9.68
C HIS A 174 -9.71 4.24 9.31
N THR A 175 -9.39 2.97 9.61
CA THR A 175 -8.10 2.34 9.29
C THR A 175 -7.74 2.40 7.80
N GLU A 176 -8.71 2.54 6.91
CA GLU A 176 -8.49 2.65 5.47
C GLU A 176 -8.43 4.10 4.95
N CYS A 177 -8.56 5.10 5.80
CA CYS A 177 -8.42 6.51 5.41
C CYS A 177 -6.94 6.84 5.12
N ILE A 178 -6.66 7.50 3.97
CA ILE A 178 -5.33 7.92 3.52
C ILE A 178 -5.36 9.41 3.25
#